data_7d5a8c70797deb09cace53cf7a5d671f
#
_entry.id   7d5a8c70797deb09cace53cf7a5d671f
#
_cell.length_a   1.000
_cell.length_b   1.000
_cell.length_c   1.000
_cell.angle_alpha   90.00
_cell.angle_beta   90.00
_cell.angle_gamma   90.00
#
_symmetry.space_group_name_H-M   'P 1'
#
loop_
_entity.id
_entity.type
_entity.pdbx_description
1 polymer ?
#
loop_
_entity_poly.entity_id
_entity_poly.type
_entity_poly.pdbx_seq_one_letter_code
_entity_poly.pdbx_strand_id
1 'polypeptide(L)'
;MAFLEIRNLSIKVIHNYTKIRICKNLDISLDKGEISSLIGPSHSGKTAIIKAIIGMHGNDMRVKFDHFSIDDINITNYTTKERRKLLSKYISLIFQKGRESLSPRKTILKQMQEAISYKSFSEPWYKIFNWKKNFASTLLHKVGIKEPKNIFNCYPNELSEVLCQKIVIAMALACKPKIIIADDPIDSMTPFTQLQILHLLDSLNKNNQVTILYIANKINSIANFVDYINIYYCGNIVESGPRQSIINTPHHPYTESLLDITKSINDKDNKSELGDLKGFYPNLTQIPNGCTLGPRCPYADRECNKAPPTTRYKNVSFKCHFPRNMDKGE
;
A
#
# COMPACT_ATOMS: atom_id res chain seq x y z
N MET A 1 -11.39 1.18 17.63
CA MET A 1 -10.21 2.09 17.62
C MET A 1 -9.28 1.63 16.53
N ALA A 2 -8.70 2.55 15.79
CA ALA A 2 -7.78 2.21 14.72
C ALA A 2 -6.57 1.44 15.27
N PHE A 3 -6.20 0.36 14.60
CA PHE A 3 -5.05 -0.45 14.97
C PHE A 3 -3.71 0.22 14.65
N LEU A 4 -3.67 1.01 13.57
CA LEU A 4 -2.59 1.95 13.26
C LEU A 4 -3.21 3.29 12.91
N GLU A 5 -2.75 4.35 13.56
CA GLU A 5 -3.22 5.71 13.30
C GLU A 5 -2.05 6.68 13.18
N ILE A 6 -2.04 7.45 12.09
CA ILE A 6 -1.09 8.52 11.86
C ILE A 6 -1.88 9.76 11.46
N ARG A 7 -1.69 10.89 12.16
CA ARG A 7 -2.34 12.16 11.85
C ARG A 7 -1.34 13.21 11.42
N ASN A 8 -1.74 14.00 10.43
CA ASN A 8 -0.98 15.14 9.89
C ASN A 8 0.44 14.75 9.41
N LEU A 9 0.57 13.55 8.80
CA LEU A 9 1.84 13.12 8.23
C LEU A 9 2.28 14.06 7.10
N SER A 10 3.47 14.62 7.24
CA SER A 10 4.07 15.50 6.25
C SER A 10 5.49 15.02 5.93
N ILE A 11 5.77 14.84 4.65
CA ILE A 11 7.04 14.30 4.16
C ILE A 11 7.65 15.27 3.15
N LYS A 12 8.92 15.61 3.36
CA LYS A 12 9.75 16.38 2.42
C LYS A 12 11.02 15.59 2.13
N VAL A 13 11.38 15.49 0.87
CA VAL A 13 12.66 14.91 0.43
C VAL A 13 13.55 16.04 -0.09
N ILE A 14 14.81 16.00 0.25
CA ILE A 14 15.83 16.93 -0.24
C ILE A 14 16.63 16.18 -1.31
N HIS A 15 16.50 16.63 -2.56
CA HIS A 15 17.25 16.09 -3.68
C HIS A 15 17.92 17.24 -4.44
N ASN A 16 19.23 17.17 -4.63
CA ASN A 16 20.01 18.21 -5.31
C ASN A 16 19.66 19.64 -4.84
N TYR A 17 19.68 19.88 -3.52
CA TYR A 17 19.31 21.16 -2.87
C TYR A 17 17.85 21.59 -3.07
N THR A 18 17.05 20.83 -3.81
CA THR A 18 15.63 21.10 -4.02
C THR A 18 14.80 20.37 -2.97
N LYS A 19 13.86 21.08 -2.33
CA LYS A 19 12.92 20.50 -1.37
C LYS A 19 11.67 20.03 -2.09
N ILE A 20 11.51 18.73 -2.24
CA ILE A 20 10.33 18.09 -2.84
C ILE A 20 9.36 17.71 -1.73
N ARG A 21 8.14 18.21 -1.79
CA ARG A 21 7.06 17.86 -0.87
C ARG A 21 6.32 16.62 -1.39
N ILE A 22 6.45 15.50 -0.68
CA ILE A 22 5.76 14.25 -1.03
C ILE A 22 4.30 14.29 -0.56
N CYS A 23 4.06 14.66 0.70
CA CYS A 23 2.71 14.85 1.23
C CYS A 23 2.69 15.94 2.29
N LYS A 24 1.49 16.46 2.58
CA LYS A 24 1.24 17.44 3.64
C LYS A 24 -0.09 17.11 4.32
N ASN A 25 -0.07 16.98 5.65
CA ASN A 25 -1.26 16.74 6.48
C ASN A 25 -2.05 15.52 5.98
N LEU A 26 -1.35 14.39 5.78
CA LEU A 26 -1.93 13.12 5.38
C LEU A 26 -2.32 12.34 6.64
N ASP A 27 -3.57 11.90 6.69
CA ASP A 27 -4.06 11.02 7.74
C ASP A 27 -4.17 9.60 7.19
N ILE A 28 -3.67 8.63 7.96
CA ILE A 28 -3.74 7.21 7.64
C ILE A 28 -4.28 6.47 8.86
N SER A 29 -5.35 5.73 8.67
CA SER A 29 -5.97 4.91 9.70
C SER A 29 -6.20 3.51 9.15
N LEU A 30 -5.86 2.49 9.93
CA LEU A 30 -6.10 1.08 9.60
C LEU A 30 -6.81 0.43 10.76
N ASP A 31 -7.94 -0.19 10.53
CA ASP A 31 -8.62 -1.00 11.52
C ASP A 31 -8.05 -2.42 11.56
N LYS A 32 -8.21 -3.08 12.70
CA LYS A 32 -7.67 -4.44 12.89
C LYS A 32 -8.38 -5.44 11.98
N GLY A 33 -7.60 -6.20 11.21
CA GLY A 33 -8.13 -7.20 10.28
C GLY A 33 -8.71 -6.61 8.99
N GLU A 34 -8.62 -5.30 8.79
CA GLU A 34 -9.06 -4.62 7.56
C GLU A 34 -8.02 -4.73 6.44
N ILE A 35 -8.49 -4.81 5.20
CA ILE A 35 -7.68 -4.60 4.01
C ILE A 35 -7.95 -3.20 3.48
N SER A 36 -7.10 -2.25 3.83
CA SER A 36 -7.18 -0.87 3.35
C SER A 36 -6.23 -0.62 2.21
N SER A 37 -6.61 0.24 1.26
CA SER A 37 -5.75 0.57 0.13
C SER A 37 -5.32 2.03 0.10
N LEU A 38 -4.17 2.29 -0.54
CA LEU A 38 -3.72 3.63 -0.94
C LEU A 38 -3.47 3.61 -2.45
N ILE A 39 -4.42 4.15 -3.22
CA ILE A 39 -4.43 4.11 -4.68
C ILE A 39 -4.00 5.47 -5.24
N GLY A 40 -3.08 5.46 -6.17
CA GLY A 40 -2.65 6.69 -6.84
C GLY A 40 -1.65 6.42 -7.95
N PRO A 41 -1.29 7.41 -8.77
CA PRO A 41 -0.42 7.23 -9.92
C PRO A 41 0.97 6.72 -9.54
N SER A 42 1.65 6.05 -10.46
CA SER A 42 3.06 5.71 -10.31
C SER A 42 3.88 6.99 -10.07
N HIS A 43 4.98 6.87 -9.33
CA HIS A 43 5.87 8.00 -8.97
C HIS A 43 5.22 9.14 -8.16
N SER A 44 4.04 8.94 -7.61
CA SER A 44 3.35 9.93 -6.76
C SER A 44 3.92 10.06 -5.34
N GLY A 45 4.89 9.21 -4.96
CA GLY A 45 5.52 9.22 -3.64
C GLY A 45 4.96 8.22 -2.64
N LYS A 46 4.09 7.27 -3.03
CA LYS A 46 3.52 6.25 -2.13
C LYS A 46 4.57 5.40 -1.42
N THR A 47 5.60 4.95 -2.13
CA THR A 47 6.75 4.24 -1.52
C THR A 47 7.51 5.09 -0.50
N ALA A 48 7.58 6.41 -0.70
CA ALA A 48 8.17 7.31 0.30
C ALA A 48 7.30 7.40 1.57
N ILE A 49 5.97 7.35 1.43
CA ILE A 49 5.04 7.26 2.56
C ILE A 49 5.29 5.97 3.35
N ILE A 50 5.41 4.82 2.68
CA ILE A 50 5.74 3.54 3.34
C ILE A 50 7.05 3.67 4.13
N LYS A 51 8.13 4.13 3.47
CA LYS A 51 9.44 4.30 4.10
C LYS A 51 9.38 5.22 5.32
N ALA A 52 8.57 6.28 5.27
CA ALA A 52 8.36 7.19 6.39
C ALA A 52 7.64 6.51 7.55
N ILE A 53 6.57 5.75 7.28
CA ILE A 53 5.80 5.00 8.29
C ILE A 53 6.72 4.04 9.04
N ILE A 54 7.45 3.17 8.32
CA ILE A 54 8.27 2.12 8.93
C ILE A 54 9.63 2.63 9.45
N GLY A 55 9.95 3.92 9.26
CA GLY A 55 11.21 4.52 9.67
C GLY A 55 12.42 4.09 8.83
N MET A 56 12.21 3.61 7.61
CA MET A 56 13.26 3.21 6.66
C MET A 56 13.57 4.34 5.67
N HIS A 57 14.01 5.48 6.18
CA HIS A 57 14.40 6.64 5.37
C HIS A 57 15.75 7.19 5.81
N GLY A 58 16.47 7.81 4.87
CA GLY A 58 17.74 8.47 5.12
C GLY A 58 17.59 9.90 5.64
N ASN A 59 18.73 10.59 5.77
CA ASN A 59 18.79 11.98 6.22
C ASN A 59 18.25 12.98 5.18
N ASP A 60 18.08 12.54 3.94
CA ASP A 60 17.49 13.26 2.83
C ASP A 60 15.96 13.42 2.97
N MET A 61 15.33 12.63 3.82
CA MET A 61 13.88 12.66 4.06
C MET A 61 13.56 13.24 5.44
N ARG A 62 12.75 14.29 5.47
CA ARG A 62 12.19 14.87 6.69
C ARG A 62 10.74 14.45 6.86
N VAL A 63 10.46 13.75 7.96
CA VAL A 63 9.15 13.24 8.32
C VAL A 63 8.65 13.95 9.57
N LYS A 64 7.41 14.46 9.53
CA LYS A 64 6.70 15.05 10.66
C LYS A 64 5.29 14.48 10.73
N PHE A 65 4.76 14.31 11.92
CA PHE A 65 3.37 13.91 12.18
C PHE A 65 2.99 14.46 13.57
N ASP A 66 1.72 14.68 13.80
CA ASP A 66 1.22 15.19 15.08
C ASP A 66 0.88 14.02 16.03
N HIS A 67 0.43 12.91 15.47
CA HIS A 67 0.12 11.70 16.22
C HIS A 67 0.53 10.45 15.45
N PHE A 68 1.08 9.48 16.16
CA PHE A 68 1.36 8.16 15.63
C PHE A 68 1.15 7.10 16.72
N SER A 69 0.21 6.21 16.50
CA SER A 69 -0.04 5.07 17.40
C SER A 69 -0.19 3.75 16.64
N ILE A 70 0.11 2.66 17.32
CA ILE A 70 -0.06 1.29 16.85
C ILE A 70 -0.43 0.39 18.03
N ASP A 71 -1.51 -0.41 17.89
CA ASP A 71 -1.95 -1.34 18.93
C ASP A 71 -2.07 -0.64 20.29
N ASP A 72 -2.74 0.54 20.33
CA ASP A 72 -2.91 1.44 21.47
C ASP A 72 -1.62 2.06 22.05
N ILE A 73 -0.46 1.76 21.46
CA ILE A 73 0.82 2.33 21.89
C ILE A 73 1.06 3.65 21.14
N ASN A 74 1.11 4.76 21.86
CA ASN A 74 1.49 6.05 21.31
C ASN A 74 3.02 6.12 21.12
N ILE A 75 3.46 6.27 19.86
CA ILE A 75 4.87 6.33 19.48
C ILE A 75 5.26 7.68 18.86
N THR A 76 4.43 8.70 19.06
CA THR A 76 4.64 10.03 18.50
C THR A 76 6.01 10.61 18.85
N ASN A 77 6.44 10.47 20.08
CA ASN A 77 7.69 11.03 20.59
C ASN A 77 8.90 10.09 20.44
N TYR A 78 8.72 8.92 19.83
CA TYR A 78 9.82 7.98 19.62
C TYR A 78 10.80 8.51 18.56
N THR A 79 12.08 8.30 18.77
CA THR A 79 13.09 8.50 17.73
C THR A 79 12.84 7.56 16.55
N THR A 80 13.34 7.88 15.38
CA THR A 80 13.21 7.02 14.19
C THR A 80 13.76 5.60 14.45
N LYS A 81 14.84 5.47 15.24
CA LYS A 81 15.44 4.18 15.59
C LYS A 81 14.54 3.34 16.52
N GLU A 82 13.97 3.96 17.55
CA GLU A 82 13.05 3.30 18.47
C GLU A 82 11.77 2.90 17.78
N ARG A 83 11.20 3.79 16.97
CA ARG A 83 10.02 3.54 16.17
C ARG A 83 10.23 2.35 15.22
N ARG A 84 11.33 2.32 14.46
CA ARG A 84 11.67 1.20 13.59
C ARG A 84 11.82 -0.11 14.36
N LYS A 85 12.46 -0.11 15.53
CA LYS A 85 12.62 -1.29 16.39
C LYS A 85 11.28 -1.82 16.90
N LEU A 86 10.34 -0.94 17.24
CA LEU A 86 8.99 -1.34 17.64
C LEU A 86 8.20 -1.86 16.44
N LEU A 87 8.12 -1.07 15.37
CA LEU A 87 7.30 -1.39 14.19
C LEU A 87 7.75 -2.68 13.49
N SER A 88 9.04 -3.03 13.54
CA SER A 88 9.53 -4.31 13.00
C SER A 88 8.94 -5.56 13.68
N LYS A 89 8.29 -5.41 14.83
CA LYS A 89 7.57 -6.50 15.51
C LYS A 89 6.12 -6.64 15.03
N TYR A 90 5.57 -5.57 14.45
CA TYR A 90 4.17 -5.48 14.04
C TYR A 90 4.01 -5.54 12.53
N ILE A 91 4.94 -4.92 11.78
CA ILE A 91 4.80 -4.66 10.36
C ILE A 91 5.82 -5.47 9.57
N SER A 92 5.37 -6.16 8.54
CA SER A 92 6.20 -6.69 7.47
C SER A 92 5.88 -6.01 6.15
N LEU A 93 6.88 -5.91 5.27
CA LEU A 93 6.77 -5.26 3.97
C LEU A 93 6.89 -6.30 2.84
N ILE A 94 5.98 -6.22 1.88
CA ILE A 94 6.04 -6.95 0.61
C ILE A 94 6.33 -5.93 -0.47
N PHE A 95 7.45 -6.10 -1.17
CA PHE A 95 7.88 -5.20 -2.23
C PHE A 95 7.21 -5.53 -3.56
N GLN A 96 7.19 -4.57 -4.48
CA GLN A 96 6.58 -4.64 -5.80
C GLN A 96 7.16 -5.78 -6.65
N LYS A 97 8.49 -5.95 -6.64
CA LYS A 97 9.19 -6.93 -7.47
C LYS A 97 9.81 -8.02 -6.61
N GLY A 98 9.22 -9.21 -6.66
CA GLY A 98 9.64 -10.34 -5.83
C GLY A 98 11.08 -10.74 -6.06
N ARG A 99 11.48 -10.93 -7.32
CA ARG A 99 12.85 -11.36 -7.66
C ARG A 99 13.89 -10.33 -7.24
N GLU A 100 13.66 -9.03 -7.48
CA GLU A 100 14.59 -7.96 -7.10
C GLU A 100 14.72 -7.80 -5.58
N SER A 101 13.72 -8.27 -4.82
CA SER A 101 13.71 -8.25 -3.35
C SER A 101 14.53 -9.38 -2.73
N LEU A 102 14.90 -10.38 -3.53
CA LEU A 102 15.70 -11.53 -3.12
C LEU A 102 17.17 -11.33 -3.49
N SER A 103 18.08 -11.82 -2.65
CA SER A 103 19.53 -11.78 -2.95
C SER A 103 19.87 -12.79 -4.07
N PRO A 104 20.40 -12.35 -5.22
CA PRO A 104 20.72 -13.25 -6.33
C PRO A 104 21.85 -14.24 -6.01
N ARG A 105 22.64 -13.98 -4.96
CA ARG A 105 23.80 -14.78 -4.56
C ARG A 105 23.53 -15.77 -3.44
N LYS A 106 22.28 -15.87 -2.96
CA LYS A 106 21.90 -16.79 -1.88
C LYS A 106 20.78 -17.70 -2.35
N THR A 107 20.84 -18.94 -1.92
CA THR A 107 19.73 -19.89 -2.14
C THR A 107 18.48 -19.46 -1.37
N ILE A 108 17.33 -19.94 -1.81
CA ILE A 108 16.04 -19.61 -1.18
C ILE A 108 16.02 -20.03 0.28
N LEU A 109 16.49 -21.25 0.58
CA LEU A 109 16.52 -21.73 1.97
C LEU A 109 17.35 -20.80 2.87
N LYS A 110 18.52 -20.36 2.42
CA LYS A 110 19.40 -19.49 3.20
C LYS A 110 18.70 -18.15 3.52
N GLN A 111 18.04 -17.56 2.53
CA GLN A 111 17.30 -16.32 2.71
C GLN A 111 16.10 -16.49 3.65
N MET A 112 15.34 -17.57 3.50
CA MET A 112 14.25 -17.92 4.41
C MET A 112 14.75 -18.08 5.86
N GLN A 113 15.88 -18.77 6.06
CA GLN A 113 16.47 -18.96 7.40
C GLN A 113 16.96 -17.65 8.03
N GLU A 114 17.42 -16.70 7.22
CA GLU A 114 17.80 -15.35 7.67
C GLU A 114 16.58 -14.53 8.09
N ALA A 115 15.46 -14.65 7.39
CA ALA A 115 14.20 -13.97 7.71
C ALA A 115 13.54 -14.53 8.99
N ILE A 116 13.77 -15.81 9.31
CA ILE A 116 13.17 -16.47 10.49
C ILE A 116 13.93 -16.08 11.76
N SER A 117 13.27 -15.34 12.65
CA SER A 117 13.82 -14.99 13.96
C SER A 117 13.81 -16.19 14.92
N TYR A 118 14.84 -16.31 15.75
CA TYR A 118 14.86 -17.30 16.85
C TYR A 118 13.71 -17.10 17.86
N LYS A 119 13.14 -15.90 17.97
CA LYS A 119 11.96 -15.65 18.81
C LYS A 119 10.70 -16.37 18.32
N SER A 120 10.69 -16.82 17.07
CA SER A 120 9.60 -17.63 16.51
C SER A 120 9.68 -19.10 16.91
N PHE A 121 10.75 -19.50 17.59
CA PHE A 121 10.93 -20.87 18.08
C PHE A 121 10.12 -21.09 19.35
N SER A 122 9.15 -22.00 19.30
CA SER A 122 8.25 -22.37 20.42
C SER A 122 8.36 -23.85 20.81
N GLU A 123 9.27 -24.59 20.19
CA GLU A 123 9.45 -26.02 20.39
C GLU A 123 10.51 -26.31 21.47
N PRO A 124 10.52 -27.53 22.10
CA PRO A 124 11.56 -27.92 23.02
C PRO A 124 12.97 -27.83 22.43
N TRP A 125 13.96 -27.52 23.28
CA TRP A 125 15.34 -27.23 22.88
C TRP A 125 16.00 -28.33 22.02
N TYR A 126 15.65 -29.59 22.20
CA TYR A 126 16.18 -30.70 21.40
C TYR A 126 15.70 -30.73 19.95
N LYS A 127 14.65 -29.97 19.59
CA LYS A 127 14.17 -29.81 18.22
C LYS A 127 14.81 -28.62 17.49
N ILE A 128 15.81 -27.97 18.10
CA ILE A 128 16.47 -26.79 17.51
C ILE A 128 17.21 -27.11 16.21
N PHE A 129 17.59 -28.38 16.03
CA PHE A 129 18.24 -28.85 14.83
C PHE A 129 17.24 -28.85 13.65
N ASN A 130 17.59 -28.18 12.57
CA ASN A 130 16.75 -28.06 11.35
C ASN A 130 15.38 -27.35 11.52
N TRP A 131 15.02 -26.82 12.72
CA TRP A 131 13.73 -26.20 12.92
C TRP A 131 13.44 -25.06 11.94
N LYS A 132 14.45 -24.21 11.64
CA LYS A 132 14.31 -23.13 10.64
C LYS A 132 13.99 -23.67 9.23
N LYS A 133 14.58 -24.82 8.86
CA LYS A 133 14.29 -25.48 7.56
C LYS A 133 12.86 -25.99 7.54
N ASN A 134 12.41 -26.63 8.61
CA ASN A 134 11.04 -27.13 8.73
C ASN A 134 10.03 -25.97 8.76
N PHE A 135 10.34 -24.91 9.51
CA PHE A 135 9.49 -23.71 9.55
C PHE A 135 9.44 -22.98 8.20
N ALA A 136 10.56 -22.89 7.49
CA ALA A 136 10.59 -22.38 6.11
C ALA A 136 9.70 -23.21 5.19
N SER A 137 9.74 -24.55 5.29
CA SER A 137 8.84 -25.43 4.55
C SER A 137 7.37 -25.13 4.85
N THR A 138 7.01 -24.97 6.12
CA THR A 138 5.64 -24.62 6.54
C THR A 138 5.19 -23.27 5.96
N LEU A 139 6.06 -22.26 5.97
CA LEU A 139 5.75 -20.95 5.41
C LEU A 139 5.54 -21.01 3.90
N LEU A 140 6.39 -21.79 3.18
CA LEU A 140 6.26 -21.96 1.74
C LEU A 140 4.99 -22.75 1.36
N HIS A 141 4.60 -23.73 2.16
CA HIS A 141 3.29 -24.39 1.98
C HIS A 141 2.13 -23.41 2.17
N LYS A 142 2.19 -22.52 3.18
CA LYS A 142 1.15 -21.52 3.41
C LYS A 142 0.92 -20.58 2.23
N VAL A 143 1.97 -20.29 1.45
CA VAL A 143 1.85 -19.47 0.24
C VAL A 143 1.58 -20.31 -1.03
N GLY A 144 1.18 -21.57 -0.87
CA GLY A 144 0.76 -22.45 -1.96
C GLY A 144 1.90 -22.99 -2.82
N ILE A 145 3.10 -23.18 -2.23
CA ILE A 145 4.19 -23.92 -2.85
C ILE A 145 4.13 -25.36 -2.35
N LYS A 146 3.70 -26.28 -3.24
CA LYS A 146 3.42 -27.68 -2.88
C LYS A 146 4.68 -28.46 -2.46
N GLU A 147 5.80 -28.21 -3.11
CA GLU A 147 7.06 -28.94 -2.91
C GLU A 147 8.22 -27.98 -2.54
N PRO A 148 8.26 -27.45 -1.30
CA PRO A 148 9.28 -26.49 -0.89
C PRO A 148 10.71 -27.00 -1.01
N LYS A 149 10.92 -28.32 -0.85
CA LYS A 149 12.27 -28.93 -0.91
C LYS A 149 12.92 -28.74 -2.27
N ASN A 150 12.14 -28.74 -3.36
CA ASN A 150 12.66 -28.61 -4.71
C ASN A 150 13.24 -27.23 -4.99
N ILE A 151 12.78 -26.19 -4.27
CA ILE A 151 13.24 -24.81 -4.46
C ILE A 151 14.28 -24.38 -3.42
N PHE A 152 14.55 -25.16 -2.39
CA PHE A 152 15.46 -24.76 -1.29
C PHE A 152 16.86 -24.40 -1.78
N ASN A 153 17.39 -25.15 -2.72
CA ASN A 153 18.74 -24.95 -3.27
C ASN A 153 18.76 -24.06 -4.50
N CYS A 154 17.58 -23.64 -5.01
CA CYS A 154 17.50 -22.73 -6.14
C CYS A 154 17.89 -21.31 -5.77
N TYR A 155 18.40 -20.58 -6.76
CA TYR A 155 18.62 -19.14 -6.70
C TYR A 155 17.42 -18.40 -7.30
N PRO A 156 17.19 -17.12 -6.95
CA PRO A 156 16.05 -16.35 -7.47
C PRO A 156 15.93 -16.31 -8.99
N ASN A 157 17.06 -16.31 -9.70
CA ASN A 157 17.08 -16.27 -11.16
C ASN A 157 16.61 -17.57 -11.83
N GLU A 158 16.59 -18.67 -11.09
CA GLU A 158 16.11 -19.98 -11.58
C GLU A 158 14.60 -20.18 -11.43
N LEU A 159 13.93 -19.23 -10.77
CA LEU A 159 12.51 -19.31 -10.43
C LEU A 159 11.68 -18.31 -11.25
N SER A 160 10.40 -18.60 -11.42
CA SER A 160 9.46 -17.64 -12.01
C SER A 160 9.23 -16.43 -11.08
N GLU A 161 8.80 -15.28 -11.65
CA GLU A 161 8.48 -14.08 -10.88
C GLU A 161 7.41 -14.35 -9.82
N VAL A 162 6.39 -15.14 -10.16
CA VAL A 162 5.31 -15.54 -9.24
C VAL A 162 5.85 -16.35 -8.05
N LEU A 163 6.76 -17.27 -8.30
CA LEU A 163 7.40 -18.05 -7.22
C LEU A 163 8.25 -17.13 -6.33
N CYS A 164 9.02 -16.24 -6.93
CA CYS A 164 9.79 -15.25 -6.17
C CYS A 164 8.87 -14.38 -5.29
N GLN A 165 7.73 -13.92 -5.84
CA GLN A 165 6.77 -13.13 -5.06
C GLN A 165 6.15 -13.94 -3.91
N LYS A 166 5.76 -15.19 -4.15
CA LYS A 166 5.28 -16.09 -3.08
C LYS A 166 6.33 -16.30 -2.00
N ILE A 167 7.61 -16.43 -2.36
CA ILE A 167 8.71 -16.57 -1.41
C ILE A 167 8.86 -15.29 -0.57
N VAL A 168 8.81 -14.10 -1.18
CA VAL A 168 8.84 -12.82 -0.45
C VAL A 168 7.67 -12.71 0.52
N ILE A 169 6.46 -13.12 0.12
CA ILE A 169 5.30 -13.18 1.02
C ILE A 169 5.56 -14.16 2.19
N ALA A 170 6.11 -15.35 1.91
CA ALA A 170 6.47 -16.31 2.96
C ALA A 170 7.51 -15.75 3.93
N MET A 171 8.51 -15.01 3.43
CA MET A 171 9.50 -14.32 4.26
C MET A 171 8.85 -13.22 5.13
N ALA A 172 7.91 -12.45 4.58
CA ALA A 172 7.16 -11.45 5.34
C ALA A 172 6.36 -12.09 6.49
N LEU A 173 5.82 -13.28 6.30
CA LEU A 173 5.09 -14.03 7.34
C LEU A 173 5.99 -14.64 8.42
N ALA A 174 7.30 -14.77 8.16
CA ALA A 174 8.24 -15.40 9.10
C ALA A 174 8.30 -14.71 10.46
N CYS A 175 8.05 -13.40 10.48
CA CYS A 175 8.02 -12.59 11.71
C CYS A 175 6.66 -12.59 12.43
N LYS A 176 5.65 -13.30 11.91
CA LYS A 176 4.26 -13.31 12.41
C LYS A 176 3.72 -11.87 12.56
N PRO A 177 3.73 -11.06 11.48
CA PRO A 177 3.31 -9.67 11.55
C PRO A 177 1.82 -9.54 11.86
N LYS A 178 1.44 -8.44 12.50
CA LYS A 178 0.04 -8.05 12.67
C LYS A 178 -0.44 -7.16 11.50
N ILE A 179 0.49 -6.47 10.84
CA ILE A 179 0.24 -5.64 9.65
C ILE A 179 1.17 -6.06 8.52
N ILE A 180 0.62 -6.20 7.33
CA ILE A 180 1.39 -6.33 6.09
C ILE A 180 1.19 -5.05 5.27
N ILE A 181 2.28 -4.39 4.89
CA ILE A 181 2.26 -3.34 3.89
C ILE A 181 2.71 -3.96 2.56
N ALA A 182 1.83 -3.97 1.56
CA ALA A 182 2.09 -4.54 0.25
C ALA A 182 2.23 -3.41 -0.79
N ASP A 183 3.45 -3.16 -1.26
CA ASP A 183 3.75 -2.10 -2.24
C ASP A 183 3.57 -2.65 -3.66
N ASP A 184 2.33 -2.66 -4.14
CA ASP A 184 1.89 -3.10 -5.48
C ASP A 184 2.50 -4.44 -5.93
N PRO A 185 2.35 -5.52 -5.13
CA PRO A 185 3.06 -6.78 -5.34
C PRO A 185 2.62 -7.55 -6.59
N ILE A 186 1.63 -7.05 -7.32
CA ILE A 186 1.07 -7.68 -8.52
C ILE A 186 1.35 -6.89 -9.80
N ASP A 187 2.01 -5.72 -9.69
CA ASP A 187 2.37 -4.93 -10.87
C ASP A 187 3.24 -5.77 -11.82
N SER A 188 3.04 -5.59 -13.11
CA SER A 188 3.74 -6.35 -14.17
C SER A 188 3.42 -7.85 -14.26
N MET A 189 2.43 -8.35 -13.51
CA MET A 189 1.98 -9.75 -13.60
C MET A 189 0.78 -9.90 -14.54
N THR A 190 0.61 -11.10 -15.10
CA THR A 190 -0.60 -11.42 -15.88
C THR A 190 -1.84 -11.45 -14.98
N PRO A 191 -3.06 -11.18 -15.51
CA PRO A 191 -4.29 -11.14 -14.71
C PRO A 191 -4.50 -12.42 -13.87
N PHE A 192 -4.19 -13.58 -14.43
CA PHE A 192 -4.31 -14.86 -13.72
C PHE A 192 -3.38 -14.92 -12.50
N THR A 193 -2.13 -14.49 -12.66
CA THR A 193 -1.16 -14.50 -11.56
C THR A 193 -1.44 -13.42 -10.51
N GLN A 194 -2.00 -12.27 -10.91
CA GLN A 194 -2.50 -11.25 -10.01
C GLN A 194 -3.56 -11.83 -9.08
N LEU A 195 -4.57 -12.52 -9.63
CA LEU A 195 -5.61 -13.17 -8.85
C LEU A 195 -5.04 -14.18 -7.84
N GLN A 196 -4.04 -14.97 -8.21
CA GLN A 196 -3.40 -15.92 -7.29
C GLN A 196 -2.77 -15.22 -6.08
N ILE A 197 -2.08 -14.10 -6.27
CA ILE A 197 -1.45 -13.35 -5.19
C ILE A 197 -2.51 -12.64 -4.32
N LEU A 198 -3.54 -12.05 -4.93
CA LEU A 198 -4.63 -11.41 -4.20
C LEU A 198 -5.41 -12.43 -3.35
N HIS A 199 -5.74 -13.60 -3.90
CA HIS A 199 -6.37 -14.67 -3.13
C HIS A 199 -5.50 -15.18 -1.98
N LEU A 200 -4.18 -15.23 -2.18
CA LEU A 200 -3.26 -15.57 -1.11
C LEU A 200 -3.32 -14.52 0.02
N LEU A 201 -3.24 -13.23 -0.31
CA LEU A 201 -3.31 -12.15 0.68
C LEU A 201 -4.67 -12.11 1.39
N ASP A 202 -5.77 -12.33 0.68
CA ASP A 202 -7.13 -12.44 1.25
C ASP A 202 -7.22 -13.61 2.24
N SER A 203 -6.69 -14.77 1.87
CA SER A 203 -6.66 -15.93 2.76
C SER A 203 -5.83 -15.68 4.03
N LEU A 204 -4.71 -14.96 3.91
CA LEU A 204 -3.88 -14.57 5.06
C LEU A 204 -4.60 -13.57 5.98
N ASN A 205 -5.34 -12.63 5.42
CA ASN A 205 -6.18 -11.72 6.19
C ASN A 205 -7.26 -12.48 6.94
N LYS A 206 -8.07 -13.28 6.26
CA LYS A 206 -9.21 -14.01 6.84
C LYS A 206 -8.79 -15.06 7.88
N ASN A 207 -7.76 -15.84 7.58
CA ASN A 207 -7.35 -16.96 8.45
C ASN A 207 -6.48 -16.52 9.62
N ASN A 208 -5.69 -15.46 9.48
CA ASN A 208 -4.74 -15.01 10.49
C ASN A 208 -5.10 -13.64 11.07
N GLN A 209 -6.18 -12.99 10.62
CA GLN A 209 -6.60 -11.64 11.00
C GLN A 209 -5.49 -10.59 10.86
N VAL A 210 -4.65 -10.75 9.83
CA VAL A 210 -3.57 -9.81 9.53
C VAL A 210 -4.17 -8.58 8.84
N THR A 211 -3.95 -7.40 9.39
CA THR A 211 -4.31 -6.13 8.75
C THR A 211 -3.43 -5.89 7.53
N ILE A 212 -4.00 -5.43 6.42
CA ILE A 212 -3.23 -5.21 5.19
C ILE A 212 -3.40 -3.75 4.73
N LEU A 213 -2.28 -3.05 4.55
CA LEU A 213 -2.23 -1.80 3.78
C LEU A 213 -1.72 -2.11 2.38
N TYR A 214 -2.61 -2.09 1.41
CA TYR A 214 -2.29 -2.39 0.03
C TYR A 214 -2.06 -1.10 -0.77
N ILE A 215 -0.88 -0.93 -1.33
CA ILE A 215 -0.56 0.19 -2.21
C ILE A 215 -0.78 -0.26 -3.66
N ALA A 216 -1.51 0.54 -4.44
CA ALA A 216 -1.78 0.22 -5.85
C ALA A 216 -1.64 1.45 -6.76
N ASN A 217 -1.35 1.18 -8.02
CA ASN A 217 -1.37 2.18 -9.07
C ASN A 217 -2.75 2.24 -9.78
N LYS A 218 -3.49 1.12 -9.77
CA LYS A 218 -4.76 0.97 -10.49
C LYS A 218 -5.85 0.47 -9.54
N ILE A 219 -7.02 1.09 -9.59
CA ILE A 219 -8.15 0.70 -8.74
C ILE A 219 -8.72 -0.67 -9.14
N ASN A 220 -8.75 -0.97 -10.44
CA ASN A 220 -9.42 -2.17 -10.99
C ASN A 220 -8.83 -3.47 -10.51
N SER A 221 -7.51 -3.52 -10.40
CA SER A 221 -6.80 -4.74 -10.01
C SER A 221 -7.12 -5.19 -8.59
N ILE A 222 -7.59 -4.27 -7.74
CA ILE A 222 -7.79 -4.52 -6.31
C ILE A 222 -9.20 -4.19 -5.80
N ALA A 223 -10.07 -3.65 -6.65
CA ALA A 223 -11.40 -3.19 -6.26
C ALA A 223 -12.24 -4.24 -5.52
N ASN A 224 -12.11 -5.52 -5.89
CA ASN A 224 -12.84 -6.62 -5.24
C ASN A 224 -12.10 -7.23 -4.05
N PHE A 225 -10.88 -6.79 -3.78
CA PHE A 225 -10.01 -7.35 -2.75
C PHE A 225 -9.99 -6.50 -1.47
N VAL A 226 -10.16 -5.19 -1.56
CA VAL A 226 -10.03 -4.25 -0.45
C VAL A 226 -11.37 -3.94 0.23
N ASP A 227 -11.33 -3.60 1.52
CA ASP A 227 -12.51 -3.18 2.30
C ASP A 227 -12.65 -1.65 2.28
N TYR A 228 -11.52 -0.94 2.38
CA TYR A 228 -11.46 0.52 2.46
C TYR A 228 -10.51 1.09 1.40
N ILE A 229 -10.94 2.15 0.74
CA ILE A 229 -10.19 2.79 -0.34
C ILE A 229 -9.79 4.20 0.05
N ASN A 230 -8.48 4.50 -0.09
CA ASN A 230 -7.93 5.84 -0.02
C ASN A 230 -7.37 6.22 -1.38
N ILE A 231 -7.93 7.24 -2.02
CA ILE A 231 -7.46 7.76 -3.30
C ILE A 231 -6.45 8.87 -3.04
N TYR A 232 -5.23 8.64 -3.51
CA TYR A 232 -4.10 9.53 -3.32
C TYR A 232 -3.74 10.28 -4.60
N TYR A 233 -3.66 11.62 -4.50
CA TYR A 233 -3.27 12.48 -5.62
C TYR A 233 -2.41 13.65 -5.13
N CYS A 234 -1.23 13.86 -5.74
CA CYS A 234 -0.32 14.99 -5.49
C CYS A 234 -0.14 15.34 -3.99
N GLY A 235 0.16 14.35 -3.16
CA GLY A 235 0.46 14.58 -1.75
C GLY A 235 -0.75 14.65 -0.81
N ASN A 236 -1.96 14.39 -1.31
CA ASN A 236 -3.19 14.39 -0.53
C ASN A 236 -3.99 13.10 -0.73
N ILE A 237 -4.72 12.66 0.30
CA ILE A 237 -5.88 11.79 0.10
C ILE A 237 -7.01 12.70 -0.33
N VAL A 238 -7.48 12.51 -1.57
CA VAL A 238 -8.53 13.33 -2.17
C VAL A 238 -9.91 12.75 -1.95
N GLU A 239 -10.01 11.45 -1.76
CA GLU A 239 -11.24 10.76 -1.38
C GLU A 239 -10.92 9.48 -0.61
N SER A 240 -11.71 9.16 0.41
CA SER A 240 -11.57 7.93 1.20
C SER A 240 -12.92 7.45 1.73
N GLY A 241 -13.08 6.12 1.79
CA GLY A 241 -14.30 5.51 2.29
C GLY A 241 -14.36 4.00 2.05
N PRO A 242 -15.44 3.35 2.51
CA PRO A 242 -15.72 1.96 2.20
C PRO A 242 -15.74 1.71 0.69
N ARG A 243 -15.21 0.58 0.27
CA ARG A 243 -15.11 0.19 -1.14
C ARG A 243 -16.39 0.43 -1.94
N GLN A 244 -17.52 -0.04 -1.41
CA GLN A 244 -18.81 0.05 -2.13
C GLN A 244 -19.22 1.50 -2.40
N SER A 245 -19.00 2.39 -1.42
CA SER A 245 -19.33 3.80 -1.55
C SER A 245 -18.45 4.48 -2.60
N ILE A 246 -17.14 4.24 -2.56
CA ILE A 246 -16.18 4.83 -3.50
C ILE A 246 -16.41 4.35 -4.95
N ILE A 247 -16.74 3.07 -5.14
CA ILE A 247 -16.95 2.50 -6.48
C ILE A 247 -18.30 2.92 -7.07
N ASN A 248 -19.35 2.94 -6.25
CA ASN A 248 -20.71 3.19 -6.76
C ASN A 248 -21.05 4.69 -6.85
N THR A 249 -20.57 5.48 -5.90
CA THR A 249 -20.89 6.91 -5.79
C THR A 249 -19.64 7.74 -5.48
N PRO A 250 -18.67 7.83 -6.42
CA PRO A 250 -17.47 8.65 -6.22
C PRO A 250 -17.86 10.14 -6.16
N HIS A 251 -17.28 10.89 -5.22
CA HIS A 251 -17.56 12.31 -5.05
C HIS A 251 -16.43 13.20 -5.62
N HIS A 252 -15.21 12.67 -5.72
CA HIS A 252 -14.09 13.43 -6.26
C HIS A 252 -13.91 13.16 -7.77
N PRO A 253 -13.77 14.18 -8.63
CA PRO A 253 -13.62 14.00 -10.08
C PRO A 253 -12.47 13.09 -10.50
N TYR A 254 -11.39 13.04 -9.73
CA TYR A 254 -10.28 12.13 -9.99
C TYR A 254 -10.67 10.66 -9.79
N THR A 255 -11.45 10.36 -8.75
CA THR A 255 -11.97 9.01 -8.50
C THR A 255 -12.92 8.57 -9.61
N GLU A 256 -13.81 9.47 -10.02
CA GLU A 256 -14.74 9.26 -11.15
C GLU A 256 -13.94 8.89 -12.41
N SER A 257 -12.94 9.68 -12.78
CA SER A 257 -12.07 9.41 -13.93
C SER A 257 -11.34 8.05 -13.83
N LEU A 258 -10.80 7.68 -12.65
CA LEU A 258 -10.15 6.39 -12.47
C LEU A 258 -11.11 5.20 -12.69
N LEU A 259 -12.38 5.36 -12.31
CA LEU A 259 -13.42 4.33 -12.49
C LEU A 259 -13.92 4.26 -13.93
N ASP A 260 -14.01 5.39 -14.63
CA ASP A 260 -14.50 5.45 -16.03
C ASP A 260 -13.50 4.84 -17.00
N ILE A 261 -12.21 5.07 -16.83
CA ILE A 261 -11.15 4.36 -17.58
C ILE A 261 -11.33 2.84 -17.46
N THR A 262 -11.79 2.37 -16.31
CA THR A 262 -12.06 0.96 -16.03
C THR A 262 -13.21 0.40 -16.85
N LYS A 263 -14.32 1.12 -16.88
CA LYS A 263 -15.53 0.71 -17.61
C LYS A 263 -15.24 0.66 -19.10
N SER A 264 -14.53 1.66 -19.63
CA SER A 264 -14.19 1.76 -21.05
C SER A 264 -13.24 0.64 -21.55
N ILE A 265 -12.41 0.07 -20.68
CA ILE A 265 -11.54 -1.08 -21.04
C ILE A 265 -12.36 -2.37 -21.16
N ASN A 266 -13.44 -2.50 -20.41
CA ASN A 266 -14.32 -3.68 -20.42
C ASN A 266 -15.38 -3.63 -21.53
N ASP A 267 -15.78 -2.44 -21.97
CA ASP A 267 -16.74 -2.22 -23.06
C ASP A 267 -16.01 -1.95 -24.38
N LYS A 268 -15.79 -3.00 -25.17
CA LYS A 268 -15.13 -2.90 -26.48
C LYS A 268 -15.93 -2.10 -27.53
N ASP A 269 -17.21 -1.89 -27.32
CA ASP A 269 -18.12 -1.24 -28.27
C ASP A 269 -18.36 0.24 -28.02
N ASN A 270 -17.99 0.77 -26.86
CA ASN A 270 -18.12 2.19 -26.56
C ASN A 270 -16.75 2.88 -26.63
N LYS A 271 -16.42 3.41 -27.80
CA LYS A 271 -15.43 4.48 -27.98
C LYS A 271 -15.97 5.82 -27.43
N SER A 272 -16.64 5.81 -26.26
CA SER A 272 -16.81 7.06 -25.50
C SER A 272 -15.42 7.57 -25.17
N GLU A 273 -15.14 8.83 -25.46
CA GLU A 273 -13.88 9.49 -25.11
C GLU A 273 -13.50 9.05 -23.70
N LEU A 274 -12.41 8.27 -23.60
CA LEU A 274 -11.86 7.81 -22.35
C LEU A 274 -11.94 8.98 -21.37
N GLY A 275 -12.57 8.80 -20.21
CA GLY A 275 -12.70 9.82 -19.17
C GLY A 275 -11.34 10.26 -18.61
N ASP A 276 -10.39 10.44 -19.52
CA ASP A 276 -9.00 10.75 -19.20
C ASP A 276 -8.89 12.24 -18.89
N LEU A 277 -8.41 12.52 -17.71
CA LEU A 277 -8.14 13.87 -17.28
C LEU A 277 -7.11 14.50 -18.21
N LYS A 278 -7.43 15.62 -18.84
CA LYS A 278 -6.54 16.32 -19.75
C LYS A 278 -5.21 16.67 -19.07
N GLY A 279 -4.11 16.62 -19.84
CA GLY A 279 -2.78 17.01 -19.39
C GLY A 279 -2.05 15.94 -18.59
N PHE A 280 -0.83 16.27 -18.17
CA PHE A 280 0.07 15.35 -17.46
C PHE A 280 -0.08 15.45 -15.95
N TYR A 281 0.27 14.36 -15.25
CA TYR A 281 0.40 14.37 -13.79
C TYR A 281 1.44 15.43 -13.38
N PRO A 282 1.12 16.32 -12.41
CA PRO A 282 2.05 17.37 -12.00
C PRO A 282 3.34 16.80 -11.42
N ASN A 283 4.46 17.43 -11.76
CA ASN A 283 5.71 17.10 -11.09
C ASN A 283 5.60 17.47 -9.59
N LEU A 284 6.09 16.61 -8.71
CA LEU A 284 6.06 16.83 -7.25
C LEU A 284 6.85 18.10 -6.82
N THR A 285 7.72 18.63 -7.69
CA THR A 285 8.40 19.92 -7.45
C THR A 285 7.50 21.13 -7.74
N GLN A 286 6.42 20.96 -8.51
CA GLN A 286 5.53 22.02 -9.00
C GLN A 286 4.07 21.68 -8.72
N ILE A 287 3.78 21.23 -7.49
CA ILE A 287 2.40 20.96 -7.09
C ILE A 287 1.61 22.27 -7.11
N PRO A 288 0.44 22.30 -7.76
CA PRO A 288 -0.42 23.49 -7.81
C PRO A 288 -0.76 24.02 -6.42
N ASN A 289 -0.86 25.34 -6.28
CA ASN A 289 -1.46 25.97 -5.12
C ASN A 289 -2.99 25.78 -5.20
N GLY A 290 -3.65 25.56 -4.07
CA GLY A 290 -5.09 25.30 -4.06
C GLY A 290 -5.44 23.83 -4.29
N CYS A 291 -6.48 23.55 -5.09
CA CYS A 291 -6.86 22.20 -5.47
C CYS A 291 -5.78 21.58 -6.36
N THR A 292 -5.19 20.48 -5.93
CA THR A 292 -4.09 19.82 -6.67
C THR A 292 -4.53 19.22 -8.00
N LEU A 293 -5.82 18.91 -8.17
CA LEU A 293 -6.39 18.47 -9.44
C LEU A 293 -6.79 19.65 -10.34
N GLY A 294 -6.98 20.86 -9.79
CA GLY A 294 -7.56 22.03 -10.49
C GLY A 294 -7.14 22.19 -11.94
N PRO A 295 -5.84 22.21 -12.28
CA PRO A 295 -5.37 22.39 -13.67
C PRO A 295 -5.81 21.30 -14.65
N ARG A 296 -6.26 20.14 -14.14
CA ARG A 296 -6.67 18.99 -14.96
C ARG A 296 -8.16 18.66 -14.80
N CYS A 297 -8.82 19.30 -13.84
CA CYS A 297 -10.21 19.00 -13.50
C CYS A 297 -11.16 19.63 -14.54
N PRO A 298 -12.05 18.85 -15.17
CA PRO A 298 -13.04 19.40 -16.09
C PRO A 298 -14.10 20.28 -15.43
N TYR A 299 -14.22 20.20 -14.09
CA TYR A 299 -15.15 20.95 -13.26
C TYR A 299 -14.47 22.07 -12.45
N ALA A 300 -13.23 22.44 -12.82
CA ALA A 300 -12.50 23.48 -12.11
C ALA A 300 -13.14 24.86 -12.29
N ASP A 301 -13.24 25.59 -11.18
CA ASP A 301 -13.70 26.97 -11.14
C ASP A 301 -12.75 27.82 -10.28
N ARG A 302 -13.02 29.12 -10.17
CA ARG A 302 -12.20 30.11 -9.43
C ARG A 302 -11.95 29.71 -7.98
N GLU A 303 -12.90 29.04 -7.34
CA GLU A 303 -12.74 28.54 -5.97
C GLU A 303 -11.63 27.49 -5.85
N CYS A 304 -11.34 26.74 -6.90
CA CYS A 304 -10.27 25.73 -6.93
C CYS A 304 -8.85 26.33 -6.83
N ASN A 305 -8.71 27.66 -6.91
CA ASN A 305 -7.46 28.34 -6.59
C ASN A 305 -7.12 28.30 -5.10
N LYS A 306 -8.10 27.92 -4.25
CA LYS A 306 -7.92 27.67 -2.82
C LYS A 306 -7.88 26.16 -2.56
N ALA A 307 -7.22 25.76 -1.45
CA ALA A 307 -7.24 24.37 -1.04
C ALA A 307 -8.67 23.95 -0.63
N PRO A 308 -9.21 22.85 -1.18
CA PRO A 308 -10.53 22.38 -0.84
C PRO A 308 -10.59 21.93 0.62
N PRO A 309 -11.70 22.21 1.33
CA PRO A 309 -11.92 21.69 2.67
C PRO A 309 -12.11 20.16 2.61
N THR A 310 -11.86 19.50 3.75
CA THR A 310 -12.23 18.09 3.92
C THR A 310 -13.72 18.04 4.28
N THR A 311 -14.52 17.46 3.40
CA THR A 311 -15.96 17.27 3.60
C THR A 311 -16.23 15.79 3.92
N ARG A 312 -17.12 15.54 4.86
CA ARG A 312 -17.64 14.19 5.16
C ARG A 312 -19.09 14.11 4.77
N TYR A 313 -19.41 13.10 3.96
CA TYR A 313 -20.77 12.82 3.55
C TYR A 313 -21.04 11.33 3.71
N LYS A 314 -22.05 10.98 4.51
CA LYS A 314 -22.29 9.58 4.93
C LYS A 314 -21.01 8.98 5.51
N ASN A 315 -20.46 7.94 4.90
CA ASN A 315 -19.24 7.24 5.31
C ASN A 315 -18.01 7.53 4.42
N VAL A 316 -18.11 8.55 3.56
CA VAL A 316 -17.04 8.97 2.64
C VAL A 316 -16.49 10.31 3.08
N SER A 317 -15.17 10.50 2.97
CA SER A 317 -14.49 11.77 3.17
C SER A 317 -13.82 12.18 1.87
N PHE A 318 -13.97 13.43 1.44
CA PHE A 318 -13.37 13.92 0.20
C PHE A 318 -12.91 15.38 0.30
N LYS A 319 -12.03 15.79 -0.60
CA LYS A 319 -11.49 17.16 -0.71
C LYS A 319 -11.83 17.74 -2.08
N CYS A 320 -13.01 18.29 -2.24
CA CYS A 320 -13.47 18.91 -3.47
C CYS A 320 -14.40 20.08 -3.18
N HIS A 321 -14.29 21.20 -3.96
CA HIS A 321 -15.24 22.33 -3.90
C HIS A 321 -16.53 21.98 -4.60
N PHE A 322 -16.48 21.18 -5.68
CA PHE A 322 -17.60 20.80 -6.52
C PHE A 322 -17.73 19.28 -6.58
N PRO A 323 -18.16 18.63 -5.47
CA PRO A 323 -18.28 17.18 -5.43
C PRO A 323 -19.33 16.66 -6.41
N ARG A 324 -19.09 15.45 -6.92
CA ARG A 324 -19.99 14.71 -7.81
C ARG A 324 -20.94 13.85 -7.00
N ASN A 325 -22.01 13.40 -7.64
CA ASN A 325 -22.93 12.40 -7.06
C ASN A 325 -23.46 12.74 -5.66
N MET A 326 -23.65 14.04 -5.39
CA MET A 326 -24.36 14.49 -4.19
C MET A 326 -25.87 14.41 -4.45
N ASP A 327 -26.65 13.92 -3.49
CA ASP A 327 -28.09 13.98 -3.56
C ASP A 327 -28.52 15.46 -3.70
N LYS A 328 -29.22 15.80 -4.79
CA LYS A 328 -29.76 17.13 -4.99
C LYS A 328 -30.99 17.27 -4.07
N GLY A 329 -30.77 17.72 -2.86
CA GLY A 329 -31.85 18.00 -1.95
C GLY A 329 -31.48 17.68 -0.50
N GLU A 330 -30.69 18.54 0.09
CA GLU A 330 -30.79 18.98 1.49
C GLU A 330 -29.90 20.21 1.67
#